data_25b75e2ca19e282ada0d690b4a13ab70
#
_entry.id   25b75e2ca19e282ada0d690b4a13ab70
#
_cell.length_a   1.000
_cell.length_b   1.000
_cell.length_c   1.000
_cell.angle_alpha   90.00
_cell.angle_beta   90.00
_cell.angle_gamma   90.00
#
_symmetry.space_group_name_H-M   'P 1'
#
loop_
_entity.id
_entity.type
_entity.pdbx_description
1 polymer ?
#
loop_
_entity_poly.entity_id
_entity_poly.type
_entity_poly.pdbx_seq_one_letter_code
_entity_poly.pdbx_strand_id
1 'polypeptide(L)'
;MGNINFEDFYKVPGLGFDIAKLRKDLEVVLKKKKFDTPGVSNFGAISLNQIPNDEESIRGNNIRGVYWTKPDETGKEVVRDVNINESKYTQLVSEFENTYFAEVYEKLKKNFKIGRIRLLVKQPRSSLSWHRDPEPRLHIPIITNPGCMMVIE
;
A
#
# COMPACT_ATOMS: atom_id res chain seq x y z
N MET A 1 -11.62 -25.83 -7.26
CA MET A 1 -11.64 -24.45 -7.80
C MET A 1 -12.65 -23.67 -6.99
N GLY A 2 -12.20 -22.74 -6.14
CA GLY A 2 -13.10 -21.84 -5.44
C GLY A 2 -13.78 -20.93 -6.46
N ASN A 3 -15.10 -20.75 -6.35
CA ASN A 3 -15.81 -19.76 -7.15
C ASN A 3 -15.22 -18.39 -6.82
N ILE A 4 -14.61 -17.73 -7.79
CA ILE A 4 -14.23 -16.33 -7.67
C ILE A 4 -15.53 -15.56 -7.56
N ASN A 5 -15.80 -15.05 -6.36
CA ASN A 5 -16.92 -14.16 -6.17
C ASN A 5 -16.44 -12.77 -6.65
N PHE A 6 -16.94 -12.30 -7.78
CA PHE A 6 -16.64 -10.97 -8.31
C PHE A 6 -17.03 -9.83 -7.34
N GLU A 7 -17.82 -10.12 -6.32
CA GLU A 7 -18.14 -9.18 -5.23
C GLU A 7 -16.93 -8.87 -4.34
N ASP A 8 -15.88 -9.70 -4.34
CA ASP A 8 -14.66 -9.50 -3.56
C ASP A 8 -13.73 -8.43 -4.16
N PHE A 9 -14.01 -7.99 -5.39
CA PHE A 9 -13.21 -6.98 -6.07
C PHE A 9 -14.10 -5.97 -6.80
N TYR A 10 -14.22 -4.77 -6.25
CA TYR A 10 -15.10 -3.74 -6.80
C TYR A 10 -14.50 -2.33 -6.72
N LYS A 11 -15.00 -1.46 -7.60
CA LYS A 11 -14.69 -0.04 -7.55
C LYS A 11 -15.50 0.63 -6.44
N VAL A 12 -14.82 1.23 -5.47
CA VAL A 12 -15.49 1.98 -4.40
C VAL A 12 -16.06 3.28 -4.98
N PRO A 13 -17.38 3.46 -4.98
CA PRO A 13 -18.01 4.67 -5.50
C PRO A 13 -17.83 5.86 -4.54
N GLY A 14 -17.96 7.07 -5.05
CA GLY A 14 -18.08 8.29 -4.24
C GLY A 14 -16.79 8.83 -3.63
N LEU A 15 -15.65 8.18 -3.78
CA LEU A 15 -14.39 8.70 -3.26
C LEU A 15 -13.83 9.85 -4.11
N GLY A 16 -13.90 9.78 -5.43
CA GLY A 16 -13.63 10.89 -6.35
C GLY A 16 -12.31 11.62 -6.10
N PHE A 17 -11.18 10.91 -6.09
CA PHE A 17 -9.87 11.52 -5.91
C PHE A 17 -9.37 12.21 -7.19
N ASP A 18 -8.77 13.39 -7.03
CA ASP A 18 -8.11 14.11 -8.11
C ASP A 18 -6.71 13.53 -8.36
N ILE A 19 -6.61 12.68 -9.37
CA ILE A 19 -5.34 12.00 -9.71
C ILE A 19 -4.29 13.00 -10.22
N ALA A 20 -4.69 14.09 -10.85
CA ALA A 20 -3.74 15.12 -11.31
C ALA A 20 -3.07 15.82 -10.10
N LYS A 21 -3.84 16.15 -9.07
CA LYS A 21 -3.28 16.67 -7.82
C LYS A 21 -2.37 15.64 -7.14
N LEU A 22 -2.77 14.39 -7.06
CA LEU A 22 -1.92 13.33 -6.49
C LEU A 22 -0.59 13.19 -7.24
N ARG A 23 -0.60 13.25 -8.56
CA ARG A 23 0.64 13.23 -9.38
C ARG A 23 1.55 14.40 -9.09
N LYS A 24 0.98 15.62 -9.09
CA LYS A 24 1.73 16.85 -8.77
C LYS A 24 2.36 16.78 -7.39
N ASP A 25 1.60 16.38 -6.39
CA ASP A 25 2.08 16.35 -5.02
C ASP A 25 3.00 15.17 -4.75
N LEU A 26 2.90 14.07 -5.52
CA LEU A 26 3.90 13.01 -5.52
C LEU A 26 5.29 13.54 -5.89
N GLU A 27 5.39 14.41 -6.89
CA GLU A 27 6.66 15.04 -7.27
C GLU A 27 7.23 15.90 -6.12
N VAL A 28 6.35 16.60 -5.38
CA VAL A 28 6.77 17.40 -4.21
C VAL A 28 7.29 16.49 -3.09
N VAL A 29 6.60 15.40 -2.79
CA VAL A 29 7.02 14.42 -1.78
C VAL A 29 8.35 13.77 -2.15
N LEU A 30 8.52 13.39 -3.42
CA LEU A 30 9.75 12.72 -3.89
C LEU A 30 10.99 13.61 -3.90
N LYS A 31 10.84 14.93 -3.77
CA LYS A 31 11.98 15.84 -3.51
C LYS A 31 12.51 15.71 -2.07
N LYS A 32 11.68 15.28 -1.14
CA LYS A 32 11.99 15.18 0.29
C LYS A 32 12.19 13.74 0.76
N LYS A 33 11.50 12.78 0.15
CA LYS A 33 11.53 11.35 0.49
C LYS A 33 11.89 10.52 -0.72
N LYS A 34 12.58 9.41 -0.48
CA LYS A 34 12.82 8.37 -1.47
C LYS A 34 12.04 7.13 -1.13
N PHE A 35 11.67 6.35 -2.14
CA PHE A 35 11.13 5.03 -1.91
C PHE A 35 12.18 4.16 -1.23
N ASP A 36 11.82 3.60 -0.10
CA ASP A 36 12.61 2.58 0.56
C ASP A 36 12.34 1.22 -0.09
N THR A 37 13.39 0.44 -0.34
CA THR A 37 13.34 -0.87 -1.01
C THR A 37 13.81 -1.95 -0.04
N PRO A 38 12.99 -2.34 0.96
CA PRO A 38 13.44 -3.25 1.99
C PRO A 38 13.71 -4.66 1.45
N GLY A 39 14.97 -4.97 1.24
CA GLY A 39 15.49 -6.32 0.98
C GLY A 39 15.21 -6.94 -0.38
N VAL A 40 14.40 -6.31 -1.25
CA VAL A 40 14.10 -6.79 -2.61
C VAL A 40 13.92 -5.63 -3.58
N SER A 41 14.49 -5.77 -4.74
CA SER A 41 14.58 -4.70 -5.75
C SER A 41 13.33 -4.50 -6.60
N ASN A 42 12.26 -5.26 -6.39
CA ASN A 42 11.11 -5.24 -7.30
C ASN A 42 9.98 -4.27 -6.93
N PHE A 43 10.04 -3.67 -5.75
CA PHE A 43 9.15 -2.58 -5.37
C PHE A 43 9.81 -1.64 -4.34
N GLY A 44 9.32 -0.40 -4.29
CA GLY A 44 9.65 0.54 -3.21
C GLY A 44 8.39 1.04 -2.53
N ALA A 45 8.54 1.51 -1.30
CA ALA A 45 7.44 2.03 -0.50
C ALA A 45 7.82 3.31 0.24
N ILE A 46 6.85 4.19 0.44
CA ILE A 46 6.89 5.32 1.37
C ILE A 46 5.65 5.23 2.23
N SER A 47 5.79 5.16 3.55
CA SER A 47 4.65 5.25 4.45
C SER A 47 4.03 6.65 4.45
N LEU A 48 2.72 6.72 4.32
CA LEU A 48 1.96 7.97 4.40
C LEU A 48 1.52 8.26 5.83
N ASN A 49 1.28 7.23 6.63
CA ASN A 49 0.96 7.35 8.04
C ASN A 49 1.92 6.49 8.89
N GLN A 50 1.98 6.80 10.17
CA GLN A 50 2.90 6.22 11.13
C GLN A 50 2.24 5.96 12.48
N ILE A 51 2.92 5.19 13.31
CA ILE A 51 2.61 5.08 14.74
C ILE A 51 3.06 6.40 15.40
N PRO A 52 2.23 7.06 16.20
CA PRO A 52 2.62 8.30 16.87
C PRO A 52 3.91 8.15 17.69
N ASN A 53 4.83 9.09 17.52
CA ASN A 53 6.13 9.12 18.19
C ASN A 53 7.05 7.92 17.94
N ASP A 54 6.81 7.18 16.85
CA ASP A 54 7.63 6.01 16.47
C ASP A 54 8.07 6.14 14.99
N GLU A 55 9.21 6.77 14.77
CA GLU A 55 9.79 6.94 13.43
C GLU A 55 10.24 5.62 12.81
N GLU A 56 10.54 4.60 13.60
CA GLU A 56 10.93 3.28 13.07
C GLU A 56 9.75 2.54 12.45
N SER A 57 8.51 2.91 12.84
CA SER A 57 7.28 2.34 12.26
C SER A 57 7.17 2.51 10.74
N ILE A 58 7.90 3.48 10.17
CA ILE A 58 7.86 3.81 8.73
C ILE A 58 9.12 3.40 7.97
N ARG A 59 9.99 2.57 8.56
CA ARG A 59 11.28 2.18 7.98
C ARG A 59 11.45 0.67 7.88
N GLY A 60 12.37 0.25 7.06
CA GLY A 60 12.84 -1.13 6.96
C GLY A 60 11.70 -2.14 6.74
N ASN A 61 11.66 -3.18 7.54
CA ASN A 61 10.62 -4.20 7.42
C ASN A 61 9.20 -3.70 7.74
N ASN A 62 9.08 -2.60 8.51
CA ASN A 62 7.78 -2.05 8.86
C ASN A 62 7.03 -1.43 7.69
N ILE A 63 7.69 -1.11 6.58
CA ILE A 63 7.02 -0.66 5.36
C ILE A 63 6.60 -1.81 4.42
N ARG A 64 6.99 -3.04 4.71
CA ARG A 64 6.52 -4.22 3.95
C ARG A 64 5.14 -4.68 4.44
N GLY A 65 4.38 -5.31 3.56
CA GLY A 65 3.10 -5.91 3.93
C GLY A 65 3.26 -7.14 4.80
N VAL A 66 2.28 -7.41 5.64
CA VAL A 66 2.02 -8.76 6.17
C VAL A 66 1.23 -9.51 5.10
N TYR A 67 1.65 -10.71 4.77
CA TYR A 67 0.99 -11.50 3.73
C TYR A 67 1.30 -13.00 3.89
N TRP A 68 0.48 -13.82 3.27
CA TRP A 68 0.67 -15.26 3.17
C TRP A 68 1.16 -15.59 1.78
N THR A 69 2.31 -16.22 1.66
CA THR A 69 2.80 -16.70 0.36
C THR A 69 2.06 -17.97 -0.03
N LYS A 70 1.90 -18.21 -1.33
CA LYS A 70 1.44 -19.50 -1.84
C LYS A 70 2.36 -20.61 -1.29
N PRO A 71 1.81 -21.82 -1.05
CA PRO A 71 2.61 -22.94 -0.59
C PRO A 71 3.79 -23.19 -1.51
N ASP A 72 4.91 -23.52 -0.90
CA ASP A 72 6.03 -24.11 -1.57
C ASP A 72 5.72 -25.56 -2.04
N GLU A 73 6.71 -26.30 -2.45
CA GLU A 73 6.58 -27.69 -2.86
C GLU A 73 5.99 -28.62 -1.78
N THR A 74 5.99 -28.16 -0.50
CA THR A 74 5.41 -28.92 0.62
C THR A 74 3.91 -28.66 0.81
N GLY A 75 3.32 -27.76 0.05
CA GLY A 75 1.91 -27.39 0.14
C GLY A 75 1.54 -26.50 1.34
N LYS A 76 2.51 -25.95 2.07
CA LYS A 76 2.28 -25.09 3.23
C LYS A 76 2.34 -23.61 2.85
N GLU A 77 1.33 -22.86 3.25
CA GLU A 77 1.42 -21.40 3.22
C GLU A 77 2.45 -20.92 4.24
N VAL A 78 3.29 -19.99 3.82
CA VAL A 78 4.27 -19.33 4.69
C VAL A 78 3.78 -17.93 5.00
N VAL A 79 3.47 -17.69 6.26
CA VAL A 79 3.19 -16.34 6.73
C VAL A 79 4.51 -15.57 6.84
N ARG A 80 4.50 -14.35 6.35
CA ARG A 80 5.60 -13.45 6.62
C ARG A 80 5.52 -13.01 8.09
N ASP A 81 6.56 -13.34 8.82
CA ASP A 81 6.70 -13.03 10.24
C ASP A 81 7.05 -11.55 10.46
N VAL A 82 6.04 -10.69 10.24
CA VAL A 82 6.12 -9.27 10.62
C VAL A 82 4.89 -8.97 11.46
N ASN A 83 5.08 -8.85 12.76
CA ASN A 83 4.00 -8.52 13.69
C ASN A 83 3.71 -7.02 13.65
N ILE A 84 2.95 -6.58 12.64
CA ILE A 84 2.56 -5.19 12.46
C ILE A 84 1.10 -5.03 12.89
N ASN A 85 0.88 -4.19 13.89
CA ASN A 85 -0.47 -3.80 14.28
C ASN A 85 -0.91 -2.58 13.44
N GLU A 86 -1.65 -2.84 12.38
CA GLU A 86 -2.12 -1.82 11.43
C GLU A 86 -2.94 -0.72 12.12
N SER A 87 -3.69 -1.01 13.18
CA SER A 87 -4.56 -0.05 13.86
C SER A 87 -3.81 1.06 14.63
N LYS A 88 -2.52 0.88 14.86
CA LYS A 88 -1.68 1.88 15.54
C LYS A 88 -1.20 3.01 14.61
N TYR A 89 -1.34 2.88 13.29
CA TYR A 89 -0.88 3.84 12.30
C TYR A 89 -1.89 4.99 12.15
N THR A 90 -1.94 5.87 13.13
CA THR A 90 -2.98 6.91 13.26
C THR A 90 -2.52 8.32 12.95
N GLN A 91 -1.22 8.56 12.77
CA GLN A 91 -0.64 9.86 12.51
C GLN A 91 -0.18 9.98 11.05
N LEU A 92 -0.55 11.08 10.39
CA LEU A 92 -0.01 11.43 9.08
C LEU A 92 1.49 11.76 9.21
N VAL A 93 2.30 11.30 8.27
CA VAL A 93 3.72 11.66 8.20
C VAL A 93 3.85 13.11 7.73
N SER A 94 4.68 13.91 8.42
CA SER A 94 4.74 15.37 8.28
C SER A 94 4.99 15.88 6.86
N GLU A 95 5.73 15.13 6.04
CA GLU A 95 6.01 15.51 4.65
C GLU A 95 4.77 15.50 3.74
N PHE A 96 3.67 14.91 4.20
CA PHE A 96 2.40 14.89 3.47
C PHE A 96 1.41 15.95 3.95
N GLU A 97 1.63 16.63 5.09
CA GLU A 97 0.66 17.53 5.73
C GLU A 97 0.19 18.67 4.82
N ASN A 98 1.07 19.22 3.98
CA ASN A 98 0.75 20.33 3.07
C ASN A 98 0.58 19.85 1.62
N THR A 99 0.05 18.66 1.42
CA THR A 99 -0.19 18.06 0.11
C THR A 99 -1.63 17.54 0.00
N TYR A 100 -2.07 17.29 -1.21
CA TYR A 100 -3.37 16.65 -1.45
C TYR A 100 -3.49 15.24 -0.84
N PHE A 101 -2.36 14.59 -0.53
CA PHE A 101 -2.36 13.34 0.21
C PHE A 101 -2.98 13.48 1.61
N ALA A 102 -2.86 14.66 2.26
CA ALA A 102 -3.51 14.91 3.54
C ALA A 102 -5.05 14.92 3.40
N GLU A 103 -5.57 15.55 2.35
CA GLU A 103 -7.03 15.55 2.07
C GLU A 103 -7.53 14.12 1.79
N VAL A 104 -6.76 13.35 1.01
CA VAL A 104 -7.06 11.93 0.73
C VAL A 104 -7.05 11.12 2.02
N TYR A 105 -6.06 11.31 2.88
CA TYR A 105 -5.96 10.65 4.18
C TYR A 105 -7.19 10.90 5.06
N GLU A 106 -7.59 12.16 5.22
CA GLU A 106 -8.77 12.52 6.02
C GLU A 106 -10.07 11.97 5.40
N LYS A 107 -10.18 11.97 4.08
CA LYS A 107 -11.33 11.37 3.40
C LYS A 107 -11.40 9.86 3.60
N LEU A 108 -10.27 9.17 3.59
CA LEU A 108 -10.20 7.74 3.87
C LEU A 108 -10.58 7.44 5.32
N LYS A 109 -10.05 8.18 6.29
CA LYS A 109 -10.41 8.03 7.72
C LYS A 109 -11.89 8.21 7.99
N LYS A 110 -12.52 9.15 7.27
CA LYS A 110 -13.96 9.40 7.43
C LYS A 110 -14.82 8.26 6.92
N ASN A 111 -14.36 7.51 5.92
CA ASN A 111 -15.16 6.50 5.23
C ASN A 111 -14.80 5.06 5.62
N PHE A 112 -13.61 4.84 6.17
CA PHE A 112 -13.10 3.50 6.49
C PHE A 112 -12.36 3.47 7.82
N LYS A 113 -12.34 2.30 8.44
CA LYS A 113 -11.37 1.99 9.49
C LYS A 113 -10.06 1.66 8.78
N ILE A 114 -9.19 2.66 8.67
CA ILE A 114 -7.91 2.50 7.97
C ILE A 114 -6.82 1.99 8.89
N GLY A 115 -5.92 1.21 8.32
CA GLY A 115 -4.65 0.85 8.90
C GLY A 115 -3.52 1.64 8.26
N ARG A 116 -2.48 0.95 7.87
CA ARG A 116 -1.28 1.52 7.26
C ARG A 116 -1.52 1.90 5.80
N ILE A 117 -1.19 3.14 5.44
CA ILE A 117 -1.26 3.64 4.07
C ILE A 117 0.15 3.83 3.53
N ARG A 118 0.38 3.38 2.31
CA ARG A 118 1.69 3.44 1.65
C ARG A 118 1.56 3.90 0.22
N LEU A 119 2.50 4.73 -0.23
CA LEU A 119 2.81 4.87 -1.64
C LEU A 119 3.68 3.70 -2.05
N LEU A 120 3.30 3.01 -3.09
CA LEU A 120 4.06 1.89 -3.62
C LEU A 120 4.50 2.19 -5.05
N VAL A 121 5.76 1.92 -5.35
CA VAL A 121 6.28 1.92 -6.72
C VAL A 121 6.66 0.51 -7.10
N LYS A 122 6.20 0.09 -8.27
CA LYS A 122 6.53 -1.20 -8.87
C LYS A 122 7.57 -0.99 -9.97
N GLN A 123 8.64 -1.75 -9.93
CA GLN A 123 9.66 -1.66 -10.97
C GLN A 123 9.15 -2.23 -12.30
N PRO A 124 9.54 -1.63 -13.44
CA PRO A 124 9.20 -2.18 -14.76
C PRO A 124 9.66 -3.63 -14.90
N ARG A 125 8.89 -4.42 -15.65
CA ARG A 125 9.19 -5.83 -15.95
C ARG A 125 9.39 -6.69 -14.72
N SER A 126 8.67 -6.39 -13.64
CA SER A 126 8.71 -7.17 -12.40
C SER A 126 7.30 -7.53 -11.94
N SER A 127 7.17 -8.61 -11.20
CA SER A 127 5.94 -9.03 -10.56
C SER A 127 6.15 -9.22 -9.06
N LEU A 128 5.11 -9.05 -8.26
CA LEU A 128 5.08 -9.60 -6.92
C LEU A 128 4.81 -11.09 -7.01
N SER A 129 5.31 -11.85 -6.05
CA SER A 129 4.96 -13.26 -5.92
C SER A 129 3.46 -13.41 -5.63
N TRP A 130 2.92 -14.57 -5.92
CA TRP A 130 1.60 -14.95 -5.46
C TRP A 130 1.54 -14.91 -3.95
N HIS A 131 0.54 -14.22 -3.41
CA HIS A 131 0.34 -14.08 -1.98
C HIS A 131 -1.12 -13.75 -1.68
N ARG A 132 -1.50 -13.93 -0.44
CA ARG A 132 -2.80 -13.53 0.10
C ARG A 132 -2.57 -12.47 1.18
N ASP A 133 -3.26 -11.35 1.08
CA ASP A 133 -3.28 -10.35 2.13
C ASP A 133 -4.29 -10.75 3.23
N PRO A 134 -3.96 -10.52 4.51
CA PRO A 134 -4.88 -10.87 5.61
C PRO A 134 -6.08 -9.94 5.72
N GLU A 135 -5.94 -8.68 5.26
CA GLU A 135 -7.01 -7.69 5.29
C GLU A 135 -7.34 -7.16 3.87
N PRO A 136 -8.55 -6.62 3.69
CA PRO A 136 -8.90 -5.93 2.45
C PRO A 136 -7.92 -4.80 2.10
N ARG A 137 -7.63 -4.64 0.83
CA ARG A 137 -6.73 -3.59 0.31
C ARG A 137 -7.50 -2.61 -0.56
N LEU A 138 -7.37 -1.32 -0.27
CA LEU A 138 -7.83 -0.25 -1.14
C LEU A 138 -6.67 0.26 -1.99
N HIS A 139 -6.82 0.22 -3.31
CA HIS A 139 -5.83 0.69 -4.26
C HIS A 139 -6.28 1.98 -4.93
N ILE A 140 -5.40 2.98 -4.96
CA ILE A 140 -5.60 4.25 -5.68
C ILE A 140 -4.48 4.37 -6.73
N PRO A 141 -4.71 3.98 -7.98
CA PRO A 141 -3.70 4.08 -9.04
C PRO A 141 -3.40 5.55 -9.35
N ILE A 142 -2.16 5.99 -9.11
CA ILE A 142 -1.72 7.36 -9.39
C ILE A 142 -1.06 7.44 -10.76
N ILE A 143 -0.10 6.56 -11.02
CA ILE A 143 0.58 6.42 -12.31
C ILE A 143 0.48 4.95 -12.71
N THR A 144 -0.05 4.71 -13.89
CA THR A 144 -0.22 3.35 -14.41
C THR A 144 -0.13 3.36 -15.95
N ASN A 145 -0.07 2.20 -16.55
CA ASN A 145 -0.06 1.99 -17.99
C ASN A 145 -0.84 0.70 -18.35
N PRO A 146 -1.18 0.47 -19.64
CA PRO A 146 -1.95 -0.71 -20.05
C PRO A 146 -1.33 -2.07 -19.71
N GLY A 147 -0.01 -2.12 -19.42
CA GLY A 147 0.68 -3.34 -19.01
C GLY A 147 0.68 -3.58 -17.49
N CYS A 148 0.12 -2.68 -16.69
CA CYS A 148 -0.04 -2.89 -15.26
C CYS A 148 -1.26 -3.77 -15.01
N MET A 149 -1.04 -4.99 -14.56
CA MET A 149 -2.09 -5.96 -14.28
C MET A 149 -2.02 -6.45 -12.84
N MET A 150 -3.19 -6.67 -12.25
CA MET A 150 -3.36 -7.45 -11.03
C MET A 150 -4.12 -8.73 -11.41
N VAL A 151 -3.57 -9.87 -11.07
CA VAL A 151 -4.20 -11.17 -11.30
C VAL A 151 -4.66 -11.71 -9.97
N ILE A 152 -5.92 -12.11 -9.90
CA ILE A 152 -6.58 -12.63 -8.69
C ILE A 152 -7.12 -14.02 -9.04
N GLU A 153 -6.88 -14.99 -8.14
CA GLU A 153 -7.44 -16.36 -8.23
C GLU A 153 -8.63 -16.53 -7.29
#